data_d2155c6cf43fa613eb665487064fc7e5
#
_entry.id   d2155c6cf43fa613eb665487064fc7e5
#
_cell.length_a   1.000
_cell.length_b   1.000
_cell.length_c   1.000
_cell.angle_alpha   90.00
_cell.angle_beta   90.00
_cell.angle_gamma   90.00
#
_symmetry.space_group_name_H-M   'P 1'
#
loop_
_entity.id
_entity.type
_entity.pdbx_description
1 polymer ?
#
loop_
_entity_poly.entity_id
_entity_poly.type
_entity_poly.pdbx_seq_one_letter_code
_entity_poly.pdbx_strand_id
1 'polypeptide(L)' 'MLVRRDKTLTRLTGAKVLVPVDGETVRGTLAAVAPAWVTLTDCQAGDGTTIEGDLMVVLPLPWVQVIR' A
#
# COMPACT_ATOMS: atom_id res chain seq x y z
N MET A 1 9.91 14.16 -1.71
CA MET A 1 10.92 13.30 -2.30
C MET A 1 10.32 12.43 -3.39
N LEU A 2 11.01 12.33 -4.46
CA LEU A 2 10.55 11.47 -5.53
C LEU A 2 10.95 10.04 -5.30
N VAL A 3 9.99 9.15 -5.28
CA VAL A 3 10.25 7.74 -5.12
C VAL A 3 10.38 7.11 -6.49
N ARG A 4 11.42 6.32 -6.67
CA ARG A 4 11.58 5.49 -7.83
C ARG A 4 10.62 4.35 -7.71
N ARG A 5 9.41 4.68 -7.91
CA ARG A 5 8.29 3.84 -7.57
C ARG A 5 8.42 2.39 -7.97
N ASP A 6 8.92 2.14 -9.16
CA ASP A 6 8.83 0.78 -9.67
C ASP A 6 9.67 -0.20 -8.91
N LYS A 7 10.96 0.10 -8.79
CA LYS A 7 11.88 -0.83 -8.13
C LYS A 7 11.67 -0.87 -6.64
N THR A 8 11.45 0.30 -6.04
CA THR A 8 11.29 0.37 -4.59
C THR A 8 10.05 -0.39 -4.14
N LEU A 9 8.92 -0.13 -4.79
CA LEU A 9 7.67 -0.78 -4.41
C LEU A 9 7.71 -2.27 -4.68
N THR A 10 8.30 -2.68 -5.81
CA THR A 10 8.39 -4.10 -6.13
C THR A 10 9.19 -4.86 -5.08
N ARG A 11 10.22 -4.25 -4.52
CA ARG A 11 11.01 -4.88 -3.46
C ARG A 11 10.22 -5.07 -2.19
N LEU A 12 9.17 -4.30 -2.00
CA LEU A 12 8.34 -4.39 -0.81
C LEU A 12 7.23 -5.43 -0.93
N THR A 13 7.12 -6.09 -2.08
CA THR A 13 6.11 -7.12 -2.27
C THR A 13 6.22 -8.18 -1.18
N GLY A 14 5.11 -8.48 -0.53
CA GLY A 14 5.06 -9.39 0.60
C GLY A 14 5.21 -8.71 1.95
N ALA A 15 5.62 -7.45 1.98
CA ALA A 15 5.79 -6.71 3.23
C ALA A 15 4.48 -6.08 3.66
N LYS A 16 4.34 -5.88 4.97
CA LYS A 16 3.22 -5.10 5.50
C LYS A 16 3.58 -3.63 5.43
N VAL A 17 2.65 -2.84 4.93
CA VAL A 17 2.88 -1.42 4.70
C VAL A 17 1.71 -0.58 5.18
N LEU A 18 2.00 0.69 5.43
CA LEU A 18 0.98 1.72 5.64
C LEU A 18 1.00 2.62 4.41
N VAL A 19 -0.17 2.92 3.90
CA VAL A 19 -0.32 3.81 2.75
C VAL A 19 -1.46 4.79 2.98
N PRO A 20 -1.40 5.98 2.37
CA PRO A 20 -2.52 6.92 2.45
C PRO A 20 -3.57 6.58 1.40
N VAL A 21 -4.82 6.51 1.82
CA VAL A 21 -5.96 6.28 0.93
C VAL A 21 -7.06 7.23 1.33
N ASP A 22 -7.42 8.16 0.44
CA ASP A 22 -8.51 9.12 0.66
C ASP A 22 -8.42 9.85 2.00
N GLY A 23 -7.21 10.27 2.34
CA GLY A 23 -6.99 11.01 3.58
C GLY A 23 -6.86 10.16 4.83
N GLU A 24 -6.96 8.85 4.68
CA GLU A 24 -6.80 7.92 5.79
C GLU A 24 -5.58 7.05 5.58
N THR A 25 -5.05 6.54 6.68
CA THR A 25 -3.93 5.60 6.63
C THR A 25 -4.49 4.18 6.65
N VAL A 26 -4.06 3.38 5.68
CA VAL A 26 -4.49 1.99 5.56
C VAL A 26 -3.28 1.08 5.71
N ARG A 27 -3.45 0.04 6.51
CA ARG A 27 -2.44 -1.00 6.69
C ARG A 27 -2.80 -2.20 5.82
N GLY A 28 -1.83 -2.78 5.16
CA GLY A 28 -2.08 -3.98 4.38
C GLY A 28 -0.78 -4.65 3.98
N THR A 29 -0.91 -5.80 3.33
CA THR A 29 0.23 -6.51 2.76
C THR A 29 0.32 -6.17 1.28
N LEU A 30 1.48 -5.71 0.84
CA LEU A 30 1.68 -5.38 -0.57
C LEU A 30 1.76 -6.67 -1.37
N ALA A 31 0.75 -6.94 -2.16
CA ALA A 31 0.64 -8.20 -2.90
C ALA A 31 1.18 -8.09 -4.32
N ALA A 32 0.98 -6.95 -4.97
CA ALA A 32 1.42 -6.78 -6.34
C ALA A 32 1.64 -5.31 -6.65
N VAL A 33 2.53 -5.05 -7.59
CA VAL A 33 2.81 -3.70 -8.07
C VAL A 33 2.62 -3.67 -9.57
N ALA A 34 1.71 -2.84 -10.03
CA ALA A 34 1.48 -2.58 -11.45
C ALA A 34 1.99 -1.18 -11.78
N PRO A 35 2.10 -0.80 -13.05
CA PRO A 35 2.60 0.53 -13.41
C PRO A 35 1.76 1.68 -12.86
N ALA A 36 0.45 1.48 -12.72
CA ALA A 36 -0.46 2.57 -12.35
C ALA A 36 -1.13 2.36 -10.99
N TRP A 37 -0.95 1.21 -10.36
CA TRP A 37 -1.56 0.94 -9.05
C TRP A 37 -0.80 -0.17 -8.32
N VAL A 38 -1.09 -0.29 -7.03
CA VAL A 38 -0.63 -1.40 -6.22
C VAL A 38 -1.84 -2.12 -5.65
N THR A 39 -1.68 -3.41 -5.39
CA THR A 39 -2.72 -4.23 -4.77
C THR A 39 -2.30 -4.59 -3.36
N LEU A 40 -3.17 -4.32 -2.40
CA LEU A 40 -2.96 -4.66 -1.00
C LEU A 40 -3.96 -5.73 -0.59
N THR A 41 -3.51 -6.66 0.24
CA THR A 41 -4.36 -7.71 0.81
C THR A 41 -4.36 -7.59 2.32
N ASP A 42 -5.35 -8.19 2.97
CA ASP A 42 -5.47 -8.19 4.44
C ASP A 42 -5.41 -6.77 5.00
N CYS A 43 -6.20 -5.89 4.41
CA CYS A 43 -6.15 -4.47 4.75
C CYS A 43 -6.96 -4.16 6.01
N GLN A 44 -6.48 -3.16 6.75
CA GLN A 44 -7.20 -2.60 7.88
C GLN A 44 -7.18 -1.09 7.78
N ALA A 45 -8.30 -0.47 8.11
CA ALA A 45 -8.39 0.98 8.20
C ALA A 45 -7.62 1.48 9.42
N GLY A 46 -7.43 2.78 9.51
CA GLY A 46 -6.68 3.38 10.60
C GLY A 46 -7.27 3.10 11.97
N ASP A 47 -8.58 2.87 12.06
CA ASP A 47 -9.25 2.55 13.31
C ASP A 47 -9.22 1.05 13.65
N GLY A 48 -8.56 0.24 12.83
CA GLY A 48 -8.47 -1.20 13.03
C GLY A 48 -9.54 -2.02 12.35
N THR A 49 -10.50 -1.37 11.68
CA THR A 49 -11.56 -2.06 10.97
C THR A 49 -10.99 -2.83 9.78
N THR A 50 -11.31 -4.10 9.68
CA THR A 50 -10.87 -4.92 8.56
C THR A 50 -11.58 -4.50 7.28
N ILE A 51 -10.81 -4.31 6.22
CA ILE A 51 -11.34 -4.05 4.90
C ILE A 51 -11.37 -5.37 4.15
N GLU A 52 -12.57 -5.79 3.73
CA GLU A 52 -12.70 -7.06 3.05
C GLU A 52 -12.29 -6.93 1.59
N GLY A 53 -11.69 -8.00 1.07
CA GLY A 53 -11.22 -8.05 -0.30
C GLY A 53 -9.88 -7.36 -0.47
N ASP A 54 -9.43 -7.33 -1.71
CA ASP A 54 -8.18 -6.67 -2.06
C ASP A 54 -8.43 -5.20 -2.33
N LEU A 55 -7.47 -4.38 -1.94
CA LEU A 55 -7.54 -2.95 -2.15
C LEU A 55 -6.56 -2.56 -3.26
N MET A 56 -7.05 -1.86 -4.27
CA MET A 56 -6.20 -1.33 -5.33
C MET A 56 -6.01 0.16 -5.11
N VAL A 57 -4.76 0.57 -4.99
CA VAL A 57 -4.43 1.97 -4.71
C VAL A 57 -3.69 2.54 -5.90
N VAL A 58 -4.22 3.63 -6.43
CA VAL A 58 -3.66 4.28 -7.62
C VAL A 58 -2.37 4.99 -7.28
N LEU A 59 -1.39 4.85 -8.15
CA LEU A 59 -0.11 5.53 -8.03
C LEU A 59 -0.15 6.90 -8.71
N PRO A 60 0.73 7.82 -8.33
CA PRO A 60 1.76 7.66 -7.30
C PRO A 60 1.20 7.82 -5.89
N LEU A 61 1.89 7.19 -4.93
CA LEU A 61 1.58 7.37 -3.52
C LEU A 61 2.46 8.47 -2.96
N PRO A 62 1.92 9.35 -2.12
CA PRO A 62 2.74 10.40 -1.48
C PRO A 62 3.80 9.80 -0.55
N TRP A 63 3.50 8.67 0.06
CA TRP A 63 4.45 7.98 0.92
C TRP A 63 3.99 6.54 1.12
N VAL A 64 4.94 5.69 1.48
CA VAL A 64 4.69 4.31 1.89
C VAL A 64 5.59 4.03 3.07
N GLN A 65 5.05 3.47 4.13
CA GLN A 65 5.83 3.12 5.30
C GLN A 65 5.78 1.60 5.51
N VAL A 66 6.95 0.99 5.62
CA VAL A 66 7.04 -0.45 5.88
C VAL A 66 6.87 -0.67 7.38
N ILE A 67 6.04 -1.63 7.72
CA ILE A 67 5.81 -2.02 9.11
C ILE A 67 6.73 -3.18 9.44
N ARG A 68 7.43 -3.02 10.53
CA ARG A 68 8.35 -4.06 10.99
C ARG A 68 7.93 -4.65 12.30
#